data_b0d2eaebbfa98f8657de7c4b717fb163
#
_entry.id   b0d2eaebbfa98f8657de7c4b717fb163
#
_cell.length_a   1.000
_cell.length_b   1.000
_cell.length_c   1.000
_cell.angle_alpha   90.00
_cell.angle_beta   90.00
_cell.angle_gamma   90.00
#
_symmetry.space_group_name_H-M   'P 1'
#
loop_
_entity.id
_entity.type
_entity.pdbx_description
1 polymer ?
#
loop_
_entity_poly.entity_id
_entity_poly.type
_entity_poly.pdbx_seq_one_letter_code
_entity_poly.pdbx_strand_id
1 'polypeptide(L)'
;MNTVDMQQLKAGEVNLGTSIMAVQFDKGVVIGADSRTTTGSYIANRVTDKLTHVHDRVYCCRSGSAADTQAVADIVHYYLQMYSQQYGAPPSVHTAATLFEKLCYENKDQLLAGIIVAGWDREVGPSVYNIPVGGGLFRQPWAIGGSGSTYVYGYCDATYQEGWGKDETVNFVKNTLALAMSRDGSSGGVIRLAVITEDGVERLFIPGNELPRFWEGKEVLGQDMNKTFTHLAQMEIEA
;
A
#
# COMPACT_ATOMS: atom_id res chain seq x y z
N MET A 1 -29.24 16.53 -14.80
CA MET A 1 -28.08 15.62 -14.66
C MET A 1 -27.82 15.53 -13.17
N ASN A 2 -28.28 14.45 -12.53
CA ASN A 2 -28.02 14.23 -11.11
C ASN A 2 -26.56 13.81 -10.97
N THR A 3 -25.76 14.64 -10.31
CA THR A 3 -24.43 14.24 -9.84
C THR A 3 -24.63 13.09 -8.88
N VAL A 4 -24.23 11.89 -9.27
CA VAL A 4 -24.16 10.74 -8.37
C VAL A 4 -23.10 11.08 -7.33
N ASP A 5 -23.56 11.38 -6.11
CA ASP A 5 -22.70 11.60 -4.96
C ASP A 5 -22.05 10.24 -4.63
N MET A 6 -20.83 10.03 -5.10
CA MET A 6 -20.08 8.77 -4.93
C MET A 6 -19.59 8.56 -3.49
N GLN A 7 -20.12 9.28 -2.52
CA GLN A 7 -19.72 9.20 -1.10
C GLN A 7 -20.89 9.09 -0.11
N GLN A 8 -21.98 8.45 -0.48
CA GLN A 8 -22.91 8.05 0.57
C GLN A 8 -22.39 6.80 1.29
N LEU A 9 -21.45 7.02 2.22
CA LEU A 9 -21.14 6.03 3.24
C LEU A 9 -22.44 5.67 3.97
N LYS A 10 -22.66 4.38 4.24
CA LYS A 10 -23.76 3.95 5.09
C LYS A 10 -23.63 4.68 6.43
N ALA A 11 -24.76 5.05 7.05
CA ALA A 11 -24.73 5.77 8.32
C ALA A 11 -23.91 4.98 9.36
N GLY A 12 -22.78 5.55 9.80
CA GLY A 12 -21.82 4.91 10.70
C GLY A 12 -20.61 4.26 10.02
N GLU A 13 -20.53 4.25 8.71
CA GLU A 13 -19.37 3.73 7.99
C GLU A 13 -18.24 4.76 7.96
N VAL A 14 -17.05 4.36 8.35
CA VAL A 14 -15.88 5.22 8.43
C VAL A 14 -15.00 4.95 7.21
N ASN A 15 -14.83 5.95 6.36
CA ASN A 15 -13.84 5.89 5.29
C ASN A 15 -12.46 6.06 5.91
N LEU A 16 -11.71 4.98 5.94
CA LEU A 16 -10.36 4.93 6.48
C LEU A 16 -9.39 5.27 5.36
N GLY A 17 -8.74 6.43 5.49
CA GLY A 17 -7.70 6.87 4.57
C GLY A 17 -6.52 5.88 4.57
N THR A 18 -5.92 5.68 3.41
CA THR A 18 -4.88 4.65 3.24
C THR A 18 -4.07 4.91 1.97
N SER A 19 -2.78 4.60 2.03
CA SER A 19 -1.91 4.43 0.86
C SER A 19 -1.30 3.04 0.90
N ILE A 20 -1.61 2.22 -0.08
CA ILE A 20 -1.08 0.87 -0.23
C ILE A 20 -0.48 0.66 -1.62
N MET A 21 0.54 -0.18 -1.68
CA MET A 21 1.23 -0.50 -2.93
C MET A 21 1.80 -1.90 -2.91
N ALA A 22 1.85 -2.55 -4.07
CA ALA A 22 2.64 -3.74 -4.32
C ALA A 22 3.32 -3.64 -5.68
N VAL A 23 4.55 -4.13 -5.78
CA VAL A 23 5.38 -4.11 -7.00
C VAL A 23 6.11 -5.43 -7.14
N GLN A 24 6.06 -6.00 -8.33
CA GLN A 24 6.83 -7.19 -8.70
C GLN A 24 8.24 -6.78 -9.14
N PHE A 25 9.24 -7.56 -8.73
CA PHE A 25 10.61 -7.52 -9.25
C PHE A 25 11.02 -8.94 -9.68
N ASP A 26 12.22 -9.09 -10.26
CA ASP A 26 12.66 -10.37 -10.86
C ASP A 26 12.47 -11.60 -9.96
N LYS A 27 12.75 -11.49 -8.66
CA LYS A 27 12.77 -12.63 -7.73
C LYS A 27 11.68 -12.59 -6.68
N GLY A 28 10.81 -11.58 -6.70
CA GLY A 28 9.82 -11.43 -5.63
C GLY A 28 8.87 -10.26 -5.84
N VAL A 29 8.19 -9.93 -4.76
CA VAL A 29 7.33 -8.75 -4.67
C VAL A 29 7.69 -7.91 -3.45
N VAL A 30 7.54 -6.60 -3.56
CA VAL A 30 7.57 -5.68 -2.45
C VAL A 30 6.17 -5.15 -2.24
N ILE A 31 5.64 -5.29 -1.03
CA ILE A 31 4.38 -4.70 -0.63
C ILE A 31 4.63 -3.64 0.43
N GLY A 32 3.81 -2.60 0.44
CA GLY A 32 3.96 -1.51 1.40
C GLY A 32 2.67 -0.78 1.71
N ALA A 33 2.63 -0.16 2.88
CA ALA A 33 1.52 0.65 3.33
C ALA A 33 1.98 1.74 4.30
N ASP A 34 1.20 2.82 4.37
CA ASP A 34 1.25 3.77 5.48
C ASP A 34 0.65 3.17 6.75
N SER A 35 0.68 3.90 7.85
CA SER A 35 0.19 3.40 9.15
C SER A 35 -0.95 4.21 9.76
N ARG A 36 -1.48 5.22 9.09
CA ARG A 36 -2.55 6.08 9.61
C ARG A 36 -3.91 5.43 9.42
N THR A 37 -4.70 5.39 10.49
CA THR A 37 -6.14 5.05 10.46
C THR A 37 -6.92 6.26 10.94
N THR A 38 -7.87 6.73 10.14
CA THR A 38 -8.67 7.93 10.43
C THR A 38 -10.14 7.58 10.66
N THR A 39 -10.79 8.36 11.52
CA THR A 39 -12.24 8.39 11.68
C THR A 39 -12.69 9.81 11.34
N GLY A 40 -13.15 10.03 10.11
CA GLY A 40 -13.30 11.37 9.55
C GLY A 40 -11.96 12.11 9.53
N SER A 41 -11.88 13.28 10.17
CA SER A 41 -10.65 14.05 10.29
C SER A 41 -9.76 13.65 11.49
N TYR A 42 -10.25 12.75 12.35
CA TYR A 42 -9.54 12.32 13.55
C TYR A 42 -8.63 11.12 13.26
N ILE A 43 -7.40 11.16 13.76
CA ILE A 43 -6.45 10.04 13.66
C ILE A 43 -6.74 9.08 14.83
N ALA A 44 -7.42 7.97 14.52
CA ALA A 44 -7.75 6.94 15.50
C ALA A 44 -6.54 6.07 15.87
N ASN A 45 -5.67 5.78 14.90
CA ASN A 45 -4.43 5.04 15.10
C ASN A 45 -3.36 5.54 14.12
N ARG A 46 -2.14 5.79 14.60
CA ARG A 46 -1.01 6.26 13.77
C ARG A 46 0.01 5.17 13.43
N VAL A 47 -0.16 3.97 13.95
CA VAL A 47 0.80 2.84 13.84
C VAL A 47 0.13 1.53 13.41
N THR A 48 -0.98 1.62 12.69
CA THR A 48 -1.69 0.45 12.15
C THR A 48 -0.80 -0.35 11.22
N ASP A 49 -0.85 -1.68 11.31
CA ASP A 49 -0.26 -2.57 10.31
C ASP A 49 -1.33 -2.96 9.29
N LYS A 50 -1.20 -2.46 8.07
CA LYS A 50 -2.12 -2.72 6.94
C LYS A 50 -1.65 -3.87 6.05
N LEU A 51 -0.51 -4.50 6.38
CA LEU A 51 0.02 -5.68 5.70
C LEU A 51 -0.47 -6.92 6.44
N THR A 52 -1.41 -7.63 5.85
CA THR A 52 -2.02 -8.81 6.48
C THR A 52 -1.46 -10.08 5.87
N HIS A 53 -0.94 -10.95 6.72
CA HIS A 53 -0.51 -12.30 6.34
C HIS A 53 -1.74 -13.15 5.97
N VAL A 54 -1.74 -13.72 4.78
CA VAL A 54 -2.84 -14.53 4.26
C VAL A 54 -2.51 -16.02 4.32
N HIS A 55 -1.37 -16.41 3.77
CA HIS A 55 -0.82 -17.76 3.83
C HIS A 55 0.68 -17.69 3.52
N ASP A 56 1.48 -18.68 3.95
CA ASP A 56 2.93 -18.81 3.72
C ASP A 56 3.60 -17.54 3.15
N ARG A 57 3.84 -17.46 1.85
CA ARG A 57 4.44 -16.33 1.11
C ARG A 57 3.40 -15.47 0.38
N VAL A 58 2.19 -15.34 0.97
CA VAL A 58 1.11 -14.52 0.42
C VAL A 58 0.63 -13.53 1.47
N TYR A 59 0.64 -12.26 1.10
CA TYR A 59 0.17 -11.14 1.91
C TYR A 59 -0.87 -10.33 1.14
N CYS A 60 -1.68 -9.58 1.86
CA CYS A 60 -2.53 -8.56 1.26
C CYS A 60 -2.34 -7.21 1.94
N CYS A 61 -2.57 -6.14 1.17
CA CYS A 61 -2.76 -4.79 1.66
C CYS A 61 -4.23 -4.44 1.56
N ARG A 62 -4.78 -3.76 2.58
CA ARG A 62 -6.21 -3.52 2.71
C ARG A 62 -6.52 -2.03 2.74
N SER A 63 -7.52 -1.62 1.96
CA SER A 63 -8.07 -0.26 1.93
C SER A 63 -9.59 -0.30 1.92
N GLY A 64 -10.23 0.77 2.39
CA GLY A 64 -11.67 0.87 2.56
C GLY A 64 -12.09 0.70 4.03
N SER A 65 -13.19 0.01 4.29
CA SER A 65 -13.65 -0.29 5.66
C SER A 65 -12.70 -1.28 6.34
N ALA A 66 -12.14 -0.91 7.49
CA ALA A 66 -11.26 -1.79 8.26
C ALA A 66 -11.99 -3.06 8.70
N ALA A 67 -13.24 -2.94 9.14
CA ALA A 67 -14.06 -4.06 9.59
C ALA A 67 -14.31 -5.04 8.44
N ASP A 68 -14.73 -4.53 7.27
CA ASP A 68 -15.03 -5.35 6.10
C ASP A 68 -13.78 -6.08 5.61
N THR A 69 -12.69 -5.34 5.43
CA THR A 69 -11.45 -5.90 4.88
C THR A 69 -10.78 -6.88 5.84
N GLN A 70 -10.86 -6.65 7.14
CA GLN A 70 -10.37 -7.60 8.14
C GLN A 70 -11.20 -8.88 8.14
N ALA A 71 -12.52 -8.78 8.10
CA ALA A 71 -13.40 -9.95 8.04
C ALA A 71 -13.13 -10.78 6.78
N VAL A 72 -13.00 -10.14 5.62
CA VAL A 72 -12.67 -10.84 4.36
C VAL A 72 -11.31 -11.52 4.46
N ALA A 73 -10.29 -10.84 4.97
CA ALA A 73 -8.95 -11.42 5.11
C ALA A 73 -8.93 -12.62 6.08
N ASP A 74 -9.68 -12.56 7.18
CA ASP A 74 -9.79 -13.66 8.14
C ASP A 74 -10.48 -14.89 7.50
N ILE A 75 -11.53 -14.67 6.71
CA ILE A 75 -12.23 -15.74 5.99
C ILE A 75 -11.30 -16.39 4.96
N VAL A 76 -10.58 -15.58 4.17
CA VAL A 76 -9.62 -16.09 3.17
C VAL A 76 -8.52 -16.89 3.85
N HIS A 77 -7.92 -16.36 4.91
CA HIS A 77 -6.90 -17.06 5.68
C HIS A 77 -7.39 -18.44 6.16
N TYR A 78 -8.59 -18.49 6.71
CA TYR A 78 -9.22 -19.74 7.18
C TYR A 78 -9.38 -20.77 6.05
N TYR A 79 -9.94 -20.36 4.91
CA TYR A 79 -10.13 -21.28 3.78
C TYR A 79 -8.82 -21.74 3.14
N LEU A 80 -7.81 -20.87 3.08
CA LEU A 80 -6.50 -21.25 2.54
C LEU A 80 -5.75 -22.20 3.47
N GLN A 81 -5.93 -22.09 4.77
CA GLN A 81 -5.43 -23.08 5.73
C GLN A 81 -6.05 -24.46 5.49
N MET A 82 -7.36 -24.53 5.31
CA MET A 82 -8.06 -25.77 4.97
C MET A 82 -7.58 -26.35 3.63
N TYR A 83 -7.42 -25.48 2.62
CA TYR A 83 -6.90 -25.87 1.31
C TYR A 83 -5.54 -26.55 1.41
N SER A 84 -4.61 -25.92 2.13
CA SER A 84 -3.25 -26.48 2.28
C SER A 84 -3.22 -27.80 3.04
N GLN A 85 -4.11 -27.98 4.03
CA GLN A 85 -4.25 -29.26 4.75
C GLN A 85 -4.82 -30.38 3.85
N GLN A 86 -5.81 -30.04 3.01
CA GLN A 86 -6.46 -30.99 2.13
C GLN A 86 -5.56 -31.44 0.99
N TYR A 87 -4.82 -30.52 0.39
CA TYR A 87 -3.99 -30.79 -0.79
C TYR A 87 -2.52 -31.06 -0.47
N GLY A 88 -2.10 -30.87 0.77
CA GLY A 88 -0.70 -31.09 1.21
C GLY A 88 0.31 -30.12 0.58
N ALA A 89 -0.17 -29.01 0.00
CA ALA A 89 0.63 -28.00 -0.65
C ALA A 89 0.06 -26.60 -0.40
N PRO A 90 0.90 -25.55 -0.35
CA PRO A 90 0.43 -24.19 -0.22
C PRO A 90 -0.37 -23.76 -1.46
N PRO A 91 -1.41 -22.91 -1.29
CA PRO A 91 -2.14 -22.35 -2.41
C PRO A 91 -1.25 -21.41 -3.24
N SER A 92 -1.56 -21.28 -4.54
CA SER A 92 -0.93 -20.25 -5.38
C SER A 92 -1.42 -18.85 -4.99
N VAL A 93 -0.64 -17.82 -5.35
CA VAL A 93 -1.05 -16.42 -5.16
C VAL A 93 -2.36 -16.15 -5.91
N HIS A 94 -2.51 -16.74 -7.10
CA HIS A 94 -3.73 -16.65 -7.89
C HIS A 94 -4.95 -17.25 -7.17
N THR A 95 -4.80 -18.39 -6.53
CA THR A 95 -5.89 -19.03 -5.75
C THR A 95 -6.33 -18.12 -4.60
N ALA A 96 -5.37 -17.55 -3.87
CA ALA A 96 -5.68 -16.58 -2.81
C ALA A 96 -6.40 -15.34 -3.36
N ALA A 97 -5.90 -14.75 -4.44
CA ALA A 97 -6.51 -13.58 -5.09
C ALA A 97 -7.92 -13.86 -5.60
N THR A 98 -8.15 -15.03 -6.19
CA THR A 98 -9.48 -15.46 -6.66
C THR A 98 -10.48 -15.61 -5.51
N LEU A 99 -10.04 -16.09 -4.35
CA LEU A 99 -10.91 -16.20 -3.18
C LEU A 99 -11.29 -14.81 -2.63
N PHE A 100 -10.34 -13.88 -2.56
CA PHE A 100 -10.63 -12.48 -2.24
C PHE A 100 -11.62 -11.87 -3.23
N GLU A 101 -11.39 -12.05 -4.54
CA GLU A 101 -12.27 -11.55 -5.60
C GLU A 101 -13.69 -12.05 -5.44
N LYS A 102 -13.89 -13.36 -5.27
CA LYS A 102 -15.23 -13.93 -5.10
C LYS A 102 -15.97 -13.35 -3.91
N LEU A 103 -15.31 -13.25 -2.76
CA LEU A 103 -15.93 -12.68 -1.55
C LEU A 103 -16.29 -11.20 -1.76
N CYS A 104 -15.40 -10.42 -2.37
CA CYS A 104 -15.66 -9.01 -2.64
C CYS A 104 -16.74 -8.80 -3.70
N TYR A 105 -16.74 -9.60 -4.78
CA TYR A 105 -17.71 -9.49 -5.87
C TYR A 105 -19.12 -9.92 -5.44
N GLU A 106 -19.26 -11.06 -4.78
CA GLU A 106 -20.54 -11.59 -4.36
C GLU A 106 -21.22 -10.70 -3.30
N ASN A 107 -20.42 -9.94 -2.53
CA ASN A 107 -20.90 -9.04 -1.48
C ASN A 107 -20.64 -7.55 -1.79
N LYS A 108 -20.46 -7.18 -3.06
CA LYS A 108 -20.05 -5.82 -3.47
C LYS A 108 -20.98 -4.71 -2.99
N ASP A 109 -22.28 -5.00 -2.84
CA ASP A 109 -23.28 -4.05 -2.35
C ASP A 109 -23.20 -3.81 -0.84
N GLN A 110 -22.50 -4.65 -0.11
CA GLN A 110 -22.37 -4.61 1.35
C GLN A 110 -20.95 -4.26 1.82
N LEU A 111 -19.94 -4.54 1.00
CA LEU A 111 -18.53 -4.35 1.34
C LEU A 111 -17.94 -3.09 0.70
N LEU A 112 -17.18 -2.36 1.50
CA LEU A 112 -16.26 -1.34 1.01
C LEU A 112 -14.84 -1.88 1.18
N ALA A 113 -14.34 -2.59 0.16
CA ALA A 113 -13.04 -3.26 0.21
C ALA A 113 -12.29 -3.09 -1.11
N GLY A 114 -11.11 -2.49 -1.02
CA GLY A 114 -10.08 -2.48 -2.07
C GLY A 114 -8.85 -3.21 -1.54
N ILE A 115 -8.44 -4.27 -2.22
CA ILE A 115 -7.41 -5.19 -1.72
C ILE A 115 -6.35 -5.42 -2.79
N ILE A 116 -5.08 -5.40 -2.40
CA ILE A 116 -3.98 -5.85 -3.22
C ILE A 116 -3.43 -7.13 -2.61
N VAL A 117 -3.41 -8.20 -3.39
CA VAL A 117 -2.83 -9.50 -2.99
C VAL A 117 -1.51 -9.67 -3.72
N ALA A 118 -0.45 -9.96 -2.99
CA ALA A 118 0.86 -10.17 -3.57
C ALA A 118 1.62 -11.28 -2.83
N GLY A 119 2.46 -11.98 -3.56
CA GLY A 119 3.23 -13.07 -2.99
C GLY A 119 4.09 -13.78 -4.01
N TRP A 120 4.63 -14.90 -3.58
CA TRP A 120 5.45 -15.79 -4.38
C TRP A 120 4.95 -17.24 -4.25
N ASP A 121 4.80 -17.92 -5.38
CA ASP A 121 4.51 -19.36 -5.42
C ASP A 121 5.43 -20.09 -6.40
N ARG A 122 5.47 -21.42 -6.30
CA ARG A 122 6.35 -22.24 -7.14
C ARG A 122 5.88 -22.40 -8.58
N GLU A 123 4.63 -22.12 -8.87
CA GLU A 123 4.04 -22.34 -10.21
C GLU A 123 4.39 -21.20 -11.15
N VAL A 124 4.28 -19.95 -10.66
CA VAL A 124 4.42 -18.74 -11.48
C VAL A 124 5.54 -17.84 -10.98
N GLY A 125 5.99 -18.03 -9.75
CA GLY A 125 6.91 -17.11 -9.07
C GLY A 125 6.18 -15.91 -8.47
N PRO A 126 6.77 -14.70 -8.51
CA PRO A 126 6.17 -13.50 -7.95
C PRO A 126 4.93 -13.05 -8.72
N SER A 127 3.91 -12.60 -8.01
CA SER A 127 2.67 -12.10 -8.61
C SER A 127 2.02 -11.00 -7.76
N VAL A 128 1.44 -10.02 -8.43
CA VAL A 128 0.64 -8.94 -7.84
C VAL A 128 -0.74 -8.96 -8.47
N TYR A 129 -1.77 -8.98 -7.63
CA TYR A 129 -3.17 -8.93 -8.02
C TYR A 129 -3.85 -7.74 -7.37
N ASN A 130 -4.53 -6.93 -8.18
CA ASN A 130 -5.34 -5.82 -7.73
C ASN A 130 -6.82 -6.21 -7.74
N ILE A 131 -7.51 -6.00 -6.62
CA ILE A 131 -8.94 -6.21 -6.44
C ILE A 131 -9.54 -4.87 -6.01
N PRO A 132 -9.95 -4.01 -6.96
CA PRO A 132 -10.57 -2.73 -6.65
C PRO A 132 -11.95 -2.93 -6.02
N VAL A 133 -12.48 -1.86 -5.45
CA VAL A 133 -13.87 -1.83 -4.94
C VAL A 133 -14.81 -2.26 -6.08
N GLY A 134 -15.68 -3.23 -5.79
CA GLY A 134 -16.56 -3.86 -6.79
C GLY A 134 -16.12 -5.27 -7.20
N GLY A 135 -14.93 -5.73 -6.82
CA GLY A 135 -14.52 -7.13 -6.91
C GLY A 135 -14.03 -7.58 -8.29
N GLY A 136 -13.39 -6.69 -9.07
CA GLY A 136 -12.62 -7.13 -10.25
C GLY A 136 -11.30 -7.77 -9.84
N LEU A 137 -10.71 -8.63 -10.70
CA LEU A 137 -9.41 -9.25 -10.47
C LEU A 137 -8.46 -8.94 -11.61
N PHE A 138 -7.36 -8.22 -11.32
CA PHE A 138 -6.38 -7.82 -12.33
C PHE A 138 -4.97 -8.20 -11.87
N ARG A 139 -4.28 -9.01 -12.67
CA ARG A 139 -2.85 -9.25 -12.50
C ARG A 139 -2.07 -8.12 -13.15
N GLN A 140 -1.19 -7.49 -12.39
CA GLN A 140 -0.42 -6.32 -12.82
C GLN A 140 1.01 -6.40 -12.28
N PRO A 141 2.01 -5.78 -12.93
CA PRO A 141 3.37 -5.73 -12.40
C PRO A 141 3.48 -4.84 -11.16
N TRP A 142 2.62 -3.84 -11.04
CA TRP A 142 2.45 -3.03 -9.84
C TRP A 142 0.99 -2.59 -9.67
N ALA A 143 0.60 -2.38 -8.43
CA ALA A 143 -0.73 -1.88 -8.09
C ALA A 143 -0.63 -0.92 -6.91
N ILE A 144 -1.46 0.12 -6.93
CA ILE A 144 -1.64 1.07 -5.84
C ILE A 144 -3.11 1.19 -5.47
N GLY A 145 -3.39 1.50 -4.22
CA GLY A 145 -4.75 1.62 -3.72
C GLY A 145 -4.87 2.53 -2.51
N GLY A 146 -6.11 2.74 -2.08
CA GLY A 146 -6.44 3.69 -1.01
C GLY A 146 -6.53 5.13 -1.50
N SER A 147 -6.93 6.05 -0.61
CA SER A 147 -7.15 7.48 -0.93
C SER A 147 -5.88 8.18 -1.44
N GLY A 148 -4.71 7.82 -0.92
CA GLY A 148 -3.44 8.41 -1.33
C GLY A 148 -2.96 7.98 -2.72
N SER A 149 -3.51 6.89 -3.27
CA SER A 149 -3.09 6.37 -4.58
C SER A 149 -3.28 7.37 -5.71
N THR A 150 -4.33 8.19 -5.66
CA THR A 150 -4.65 9.18 -6.70
C THR A 150 -3.57 10.24 -6.90
N TYR A 151 -2.78 10.52 -5.88
CA TYR A 151 -1.69 11.50 -5.95
C TYR A 151 -0.42 10.97 -6.63
N VAL A 152 -0.30 9.66 -6.81
CA VAL A 152 0.98 9.03 -7.21
C VAL A 152 0.92 8.18 -8.48
N TYR A 153 -0.24 8.04 -9.13
CA TYR A 153 -0.32 7.32 -10.41
C TYR A 153 0.65 7.86 -11.45
N GLY A 154 0.70 9.19 -11.62
CA GLY A 154 1.62 9.81 -12.59
C GLY A 154 3.10 9.56 -12.26
N TYR A 155 3.46 9.57 -10.98
CA TYR A 155 4.81 9.20 -10.54
C TYR A 155 5.12 7.74 -10.86
N CYS A 156 4.19 6.83 -10.59
CA CYS A 156 4.35 5.41 -10.89
C CYS A 156 4.52 5.15 -12.39
N ASP A 157 3.66 5.74 -13.22
CA ASP A 157 3.71 5.60 -14.67
C ASP A 157 5.03 6.13 -15.27
N ALA A 158 5.55 7.23 -14.73
CA ALA A 158 6.76 7.86 -15.23
C ALA A 158 8.05 7.17 -14.73
N THR A 159 8.00 6.48 -13.59
CA THR A 159 9.20 6.00 -12.90
C THR A 159 9.39 4.50 -13.00
N TYR A 160 8.29 3.73 -13.01
CA TYR A 160 8.37 2.26 -13.02
C TYR A 160 9.09 1.74 -14.26
N GLN A 161 9.97 0.76 -14.07
CA GLN A 161 10.65 0.03 -15.13
C GLN A 161 10.66 -1.46 -14.82
N GLU A 162 10.43 -2.28 -15.83
CA GLU A 162 10.57 -3.73 -15.71
C GLU A 162 12.03 -4.13 -15.49
N GLY A 163 12.25 -5.25 -14.81
CA GLY A 163 13.59 -5.80 -14.59
C GLY A 163 14.36 -5.19 -13.41
N TRP A 164 13.70 -4.38 -12.58
CA TRP A 164 14.32 -3.90 -11.34
C TRP A 164 14.66 -5.04 -10.39
N GLY A 165 15.74 -4.84 -9.62
CA GLY A 165 16.08 -5.69 -8.48
C GLY A 165 15.32 -5.29 -7.20
N LYS A 166 15.67 -5.97 -6.11
CA LYS A 166 15.07 -5.75 -4.78
C LYS A 166 15.21 -4.30 -4.31
N ASP A 167 16.41 -3.74 -4.35
CA ASP A 167 16.70 -2.44 -3.75
C ASP A 167 16.03 -1.29 -4.50
N GLU A 168 16.03 -1.33 -5.84
CA GLU A 168 15.31 -0.36 -6.67
C GLU A 168 13.82 -0.40 -6.38
N THR A 169 13.25 -1.61 -6.29
CA THR A 169 11.82 -1.80 -6.01
C THR A 169 11.45 -1.33 -4.61
N VAL A 170 12.25 -1.64 -3.60
CA VAL A 170 12.05 -1.14 -2.22
C VAL A 170 12.09 0.39 -2.19
N ASN A 171 13.05 1.01 -2.87
CA ASN A 171 13.15 2.47 -2.94
C ASN A 171 11.96 3.09 -3.69
N PHE A 172 11.50 2.46 -4.77
CA PHE A 172 10.33 2.91 -5.51
C PHE A 172 9.06 2.88 -4.65
N VAL A 173 8.78 1.77 -3.95
CA VAL A 173 7.62 1.65 -3.05
C VAL A 173 7.70 2.67 -1.91
N LYS A 174 8.88 2.81 -1.29
CA LYS A 174 9.10 3.79 -0.23
C LYS A 174 8.84 5.22 -0.69
N ASN A 175 9.37 5.62 -1.84
CA ASN A 175 9.21 6.96 -2.39
C ASN A 175 7.75 7.22 -2.78
N THR A 176 7.10 6.26 -3.43
CA THR A 176 5.68 6.36 -3.81
C THR A 176 4.78 6.59 -2.60
N LEU A 177 4.94 5.78 -1.55
CA LEU A 177 4.16 5.93 -0.32
C LEU A 177 4.45 7.25 0.39
N ALA A 178 5.71 7.68 0.47
CA ALA A 178 6.07 8.96 1.06
C ALA A 178 5.48 10.15 0.28
N LEU A 179 5.45 10.10 -1.05
CA LEU A 179 4.79 11.10 -1.88
C LEU A 179 3.27 11.14 -1.64
N ALA A 180 2.62 9.97 -1.56
CA ALA A 180 1.20 9.88 -1.23
C ALA A 180 0.91 10.47 0.16
N MET A 181 1.69 10.09 1.17
CA MET A 181 1.57 10.57 2.55
C MET A 181 1.80 12.10 2.65
N SER A 182 2.58 12.69 1.77
CA SER A 182 2.82 14.13 1.76
C SER A 182 1.62 14.95 1.29
N ARG A 183 0.70 14.36 0.53
CA ARG A 183 -0.47 15.04 -0.07
C ARG A 183 -1.81 14.56 0.49
N ASP A 184 -1.94 13.29 0.84
CA ASP A 184 -3.17 12.72 1.40
C ASP A 184 -3.20 12.91 2.92
N GLY A 185 -4.07 13.79 3.40
CA GLY A 185 -4.26 14.00 4.84
C GLY A 185 -4.72 12.76 5.62
N SER A 186 -5.32 11.81 4.92
CA SER A 186 -5.77 10.54 5.51
C SER A 186 -4.69 9.46 5.56
N SER A 187 -3.55 9.68 4.88
CA SER A 187 -2.38 8.81 4.93
C SER A 187 -1.24 9.44 5.72
N GLY A 188 -0.45 8.65 6.44
CA GLY A 188 0.64 9.19 7.25
C GLY A 188 1.24 8.18 8.23
N GLY A 189 2.01 8.69 9.18
CA GLY A 189 2.66 7.89 10.22
C GLY A 189 3.99 7.30 9.75
N VAL A 190 4.11 5.99 9.71
CA VAL A 190 5.30 5.23 9.30
C VAL A 190 5.01 4.44 8.03
N ILE A 191 6.06 3.96 7.36
CA ILE A 191 5.93 3.02 6.26
C ILE A 191 6.32 1.62 6.74
N ARG A 192 5.45 0.65 6.47
CA ARG A 192 5.73 -0.78 6.64
C ARG A 192 5.84 -1.41 5.27
N LEU A 193 6.90 -2.19 5.05
CA LEU A 193 7.12 -2.94 3.83
C LEU A 193 7.27 -4.42 4.16
N ALA A 194 6.97 -5.28 3.18
CA ALA A 194 7.38 -6.66 3.19
C ALA A 194 7.94 -7.04 1.82
N VAL A 195 9.11 -7.64 1.82
CA VAL A 195 9.74 -8.24 0.64
C VAL A 195 9.48 -9.73 0.69
N ILE A 196 8.83 -10.26 -0.33
CA ILE A 196 8.41 -11.66 -0.40
C ILE A 196 9.11 -12.31 -1.59
N THR A 197 9.90 -13.35 -1.32
CA THR A 197 10.68 -14.11 -2.30
C THR A 197 10.48 -15.61 -2.11
N GLU A 198 11.18 -16.41 -2.91
CA GLU A 198 11.27 -17.86 -2.70
C GLU A 198 11.80 -18.23 -1.31
N ASP A 199 12.72 -17.44 -0.78
CA ASP A 199 13.37 -17.70 0.50
C ASP A 199 12.49 -17.37 1.73
N GLY A 200 11.41 -16.61 1.55
CA GLY A 200 10.50 -16.22 2.61
C GLY A 200 10.10 -14.75 2.58
N VAL A 201 9.80 -14.20 3.75
CA VAL A 201 9.28 -12.85 3.94
C VAL A 201 10.21 -12.05 4.84
N GLU A 202 10.68 -10.92 4.35
CA GLU A 202 11.44 -9.93 5.12
C GLU A 202 10.55 -8.70 5.38
N ARG A 203 10.38 -8.34 6.65
CA ARG A 203 9.63 -7.14 7.05
C ARG A 203 10.58 -5.98 7.28
N LEU A 204 10.25 -4.82 6.68
CA LEU A 204 10.98 -3.57 6.85
C LEU A 204 10.07 -2.53 7.49
N PHE A 205 10.66 -1.70 8.35
CA PHE A 205 9.99 -0.63 9.06
C PHE A 205 10.75 0.68 8.86
N ILE A 206 10.06 1.72 8.39
CA ILE A 206 10.64 3.04 8.16
C ILE A 206 9.90 4.03 9.05
N PRO A 207 10.55 4.52 10.12
CA PRO A 207 9.94 5.49 11.02
C PRO A 207 9.70 6.83 10.33
N GLY A 208 8.76 7.62 10.88
CA GLY A 208 8.31 8.87 10.26
C GLY A 208 9.43 9.92 10.06
N ASN A 209 10.43 9.93 10.92
CA ASN A 209 11.58 10.83 10.81
C ASN A 209 12.64 10.40 9.76
N GLU A 210 12.54 9.17 9.23
CA GLU A 210 13.43 8.63 8.21
C GLU A 210 12.74 8.54 6.83
N LEU A 211 11.50 9.02 6.72
CA LEU A 211 10.79 9.04 5.45
C LEU A 211 11.47 9.97 4.44
N PRO A 212 11.47 9.62 3.15
CA PRO A 212 11.90 10.54 2.10
C PRO A 212 11.10 11.84 2.14
N ARG A 213 11.79 12.95 1.94
CA ARG A 213 11.22 14.29 1.94
C ARG A 213 11.27 14.87 0.54
N PHE A 214 10.15 15.47 0.10
CA PHE A 214 10.01 16.01 -1.24
C PHE A 214 9.46 17.43 -1.16
N TRP A 215 10.06 18.35 -1.93
CA TRP A 215 9.60 19.72 -2.08
C TRP A 215 9.14 20.39 -0.77
N GLU A 216 10.11 20.66 0.08
CA GLU A 216 9.87 21.41 1.32
C GLU A 216 10.20 22.91 1.19
N GLY A 217 10.32 23.39 -0.06
CA GLY A 217 10.71 24.76 -0.38
C GLY A 217 12.23 24.99 -0.45
N LYS A 218 13.01 23.97 -0.14
CA LYS A 218 14.49 24.02 -0.12
C LYS A 218 15.12 23.58 -1.43
N GLU A 219 14.40 22.72 -2.18
CA GLU A 219 14.88 22.07 -3.38
C GLU A 219 15.10 23.04 -4.54
N VAL A 220 14.35 24.15 -4.57
CA VAL A 220 14.44 25.19 -5.62
C VAL A 220 15.81 25.82 -5.68
N LEU A 221 16.48 25.93 -4.55
CA LEU A 221 17.71 26.71 -4.44
C LEU A 221 18.96 25.86 -4.70
N GLY A 222 18.85 24.53 -4.78
CA GLY A 222 19.99 23.63 -4.91
C GLY A 222 21.05 23.85 -3.83
N GLN A 223 20.70 24.54 -2.74
CA GLN A 223 21.59 24.96 -1.68
C GLN A 223 21.05 24.50 -0.33
N ASP A 224 21.97 24.12 0.54
CA ASP A 224 21.66 23.88 1.94
C ASP A 224 21.14 25.18 2.58
N MET A 225 19.84 25.23 2.87
CA MET A 225 19.19 26.42 3.47
C MET A 225 19.87 26.86 4.77
N ASN A 226 20.50 25.95 5.50
CA ASN A 226 21.25 26.30 6.69
C ASN A 226 22.46 27.19 6.35
N LYS A 227 23.11 26.96 5.19
CA LYS A 227 24.21 27.82 4.73
C LYS A 227 23.72 29.21 4.32
N THR A 228 22.53 29.28 3.69
CA THR A 228 21.94 30.54 3.24
C THR A 228 21.55 31.43 4.44
N PHE A 229 20.90 30.84 5.46
CA PHE A 229 20.54 31.58 6.68
C PHE A 229 21.77 32.02 7.49
N THR A 230 22.82 31.20 7.55
CA THR A 230 24.08 31.57 8.21
C THR A 230 24.77 32.73 7.49
N HIS A 231 24.72 32.76 6.16
CA HIS A 231 25.30 33.85 5.37
C HIS A 231 24.51 35.14 5.52
N LEU A 232 23.19 35.10 5.50
CA LEU A 232 22.34 36.28 5.74
C LEU A 232 22.50 36.85 7.16
N ALA A 233 22.57 35.98 8.17
CA ALA A 233 22.83 36.39 9.54
C ALA A 233 24.22 37.02 9.74
N GLN A 234 25.22 36.58 9.01
CA GLN A 234 26.54 37.17 9.02
C GLN A 234 26.56 38.56 8.35
N MET A 235 25.83 38.74 7.24
CA MET A 235 25.71 40.04 6.58
C MET A 235 24.98 41.10 7.44
N GLU A 236 24.04 40.71 8.31
CA GLU A 236 23.38 41.64 9.25
C GLU A 236 24.26 42.00 10.43
N ILE A 237 25.29 41.23 10.75
CA ILE A 237 26.26 41.54 11.81
C ILE A 237 27.38 42.48 11.34
N GLU A 238 27.68 42.47 10.05
CA GLU A 238 28.72 43.29 9.41
C GLU A 238 28.21 44.65 8.88
N ALA A 239 26.89 44.88 8.90
CA ALA A 239 26.21 46.11 8.48
C ALA A 239 25.87 47.00 9.67
#